data_ed1d8948e5baa45423733fb2ab9ce6f7
#
_entry.id   ed1d8948e5baa45423733fb2ab9ce6f7
#
_cell.length_a   1.000
_cell.length_b   1.000
_cell.length_c   1.000
_cell.angle_alpha   90.00
_cell.angle_beta   90.00
_cell.angle_gamma   90.00
#
_symmetry.space_group_name_H-M   'P 1'
#
loop_
_entity.id
_entity.type
_entity.pdbx_description
1 polymer ?
#
loop_
_entity_poly.entity_id
_entity_poly.type
_entity_poly.pdbx_seq_one_letter_code
_entity_poly.pdbx_strand_id
1 'polypeptide(L)'
;MEFGYIISGFAVGMLVGITGVGGGSLMTPLLVFLFGFKPAIAVGTDLLYAAITKTGGVFVHHNSHKSVDWRVVIWMSLGSLPAAVATIFVIRHLIKIEKDVTGIITFTLGVALIMTAIAVLIRSYVTRKQIREIENSIISTGRFNKIQIPATIFTGIILGVLVTISSVGAGALGTLAILFLYPKMSTLKVVGTDLAHAIPLTAVAGFGHWTLGHVDFTLLGTLLIGSLPGIWIGSHLSVKIPEKVLRPLLAALLLIIGLKFVLV
;
A
#
# COMPACT_ATOMS: atom_id res chain seq x y z
N MET A 1 21.15 -1.88 17.95
CA MET A 1 19.77 -1.86 17.44
C MET A 1 19.68 -1.38 15.99
N GLU A 2 20.48 -0.41 15.57
CA GLU A 2 20.45 0.14 14.19
C GLU A 2 20.72 -0.91 13.10
N PHE A 3 21.66 -1.85 13.35
CA PHE A 3 21.97 -2.92 12.41
C PHE A 3 20.76 -3.84 12.14
N GLY A 4 19.91 -4.07 13.15
CA GLY A 4 18.68 -4.83 13.00
C GLY A 4 17.68 -4.13 12.09
N TYR A 5 17.58 -2.82 12.13
CA TYR A 5 16.68 -2.04 11.25
C TYR A 5 17.17 -2.05 9.80
N ILE A 6 18.48 -1.99 9.57
CA ILE A 6 19.06 -2.09 8.22
C ILE A 6 18.78 -3.47 7.62
N ILE A 7 18.99 -4.54 8.39
CA ILE A 7 18.71 -5.92 7.94
C ILE A 7 17.21 -6.10 7.64
N SER A 8 16.35 -5.58 8.51
CA SER A 8 14.90 -5.64 8.31
C SER A 8 14.45 -4.80 7.12
N GLY A 9 15.01 -3.61 6.97
CA GLY A 9 14.82 -2.78 5.77
C GLY A 9 15.21 -3.54 4.51
N PHE A 10 16.38 -4.20 4.52
CA PHE A 10 16.85 -5.02 3.40
C PHE A 10 15.91 -6.19 3.09
N ALA A 11 15.52 -6.97 4.10
CA ALA A 11 14.64 -8.11 3.94
C ALA A 11 13.24 -7.69 3.41
N VAL A 12 12.64 -6.65 4.01
CA VAL A 12 11.36 -6.11 3.54
C VAL A 12 11.51 -5.49 2.16
N GLY A 13 12.55 -4.71 1.91
CA GLY A 13 12.85 -4.15 0.59
C GLY A 13 12.96 -5.24 -0.48
N MET A 14 13.65 -6.33 -0.17
CA MET A 14 13.78 -7.49 -1.06
C MET A 14 12.41 -8.14 -1.35
N LEU A 15 11.58 -8.36 -0.31
CA LEU A 15 10.21 -8.87 -0.47
C LEU A 15 9.36 -7.93 -1.32
N VAL A 16 9.47 -6.62 -1.11
CA VAL A 16 8.78 -5.60 -1.92
C VAL A 16 9.22 -5.66 -3.37
N GLY A 17 10.53 -5.74 -3.61
CA GLY A 17 11.08 -5.87 -4.96
C GLY A 17 10.60 -7.15 -5.66
N ILE A 18 10.55 -8.28 -4.97
CA ILE A 18 10.08 -9.56 -5.50
C ILE A 18 8.57 -9.51 -5.79
N THR A 19 7.78 -8.92 -4.90
CA THR A 19 6.30 -9.02 -4.98
C THR A 19 5.64 -7.88 -5.74
N GLY A 20 6.29 -6.74 -5.83
CA GLY A 20 5.69 -5.52 -6.36
C GLY A 20 4.48 -5.00 -5.53
N VAL A 21 4.20 -5.57 -4.35
CA VAL A 21 3.00 -5.28 -3.53
C VAL A 21 3.18 -4.02 -2.65
N GLY A 22 4.28 -3.30 -2.76
CA GLY A 22 4.51 -2.10 -1.95
C GLY A 22 4.79 -2.40 -0.45
N GLY A 23 5.83 -1.77 0.11
CA GLY A 23 6.38 -2.09 1.43
C GLY A 23 5.46 -1.89 2.63
N GLY A 24 4.48 -0.99 2.54
CA GLY A 24 3.68 -0.57 3.69
C GLY A 24 2.88 -1.70 4.37
N SER A 25 2.47 -2.72 3.64
CA SER A 25 1.75 -3.85 4.25
C SER A 25 2.61 -4.77 5.11
N LEU A 26 3.92 -4.73 4.96
CA LEU A 26 4.85 -5.59 5.71
C LEU A 26 5.69 -4.81 6.72
N MET A 27 6.08 -3.57 6.40
CA MET A 27 6.98 -2.78 7.24
C MET A 27 6.33 -2.39 8.56
N THR A 28 5.13 -1.81 8.55
CA THR A 28 4.43 -1.40 9.79
C THR A 28 4.25 -2.57 10.77
N PRO A 29 3.70 -3.76 10.37
CA PRO A 29 3.61 -4.90 11.27
C PRO A 29 4.95 -5.37 11.82
N LEU A 30 5.99 -5.37 11.00
CA LEU A 30 7.32 -5.78 11.41
C LEU A 30 7.89 -4.83 12.47
N LEU A 31 7.72 -3.52 12.29
CA LEU A 31 8.16 -2.52 13.27
C LEU A 31 7.46 -2.68 14.62
N VAL A 32 6.16 -2.97 14.60
CA VAL A 32 5.39 -3.15 15.83
C VAL A 32 5.72 -4.48 16.51
N PHE A 33 5.75 -5.61 15.77
CA PHE A 33 5.90 -6.93 16.38
C PHE A 33 7.33 -7.33 16.70
N LEU A 34 8.28 -7.03 15.82
CA LEU A 34 9.67 -7.44 16.03
C LEU A 34 10.48 -6.42 16.82
N PHE A 35 10.17 -5.14 16.65
CA PHE A 35 10.95 -4.08 17.28
C PHE A 35 10.22 -3.35 18.39
N GLY A 36 8.92 -3.65 18.62
CA GLY A 36 8.15 -3.08 19.72
C GLY A 36 7.85 -1.59 19.58
N PHE A 37 7.89 -1.04 18.34
CA PHE A 37 7.52 0.36 18.14
C PHE A 37 6.04 0.58 18.41
N LYS A 38 5.73 1.76 18.96
CA LYS A 38 4.33 2.20 19.08
C LYS A 38 3.69 2.24 17.71
N PRO A 39 2.46 1.71 17.53
CA PRO A 39 1.78 1.64 16.22
C PRO A 39 1.75 2.97 15.48
N ALA A 40 1.51 4.09 16.17
CA ALA A 40 1.49 5.41 15.55
C ALA A 40 2.84 5.81 14.94
N ILE A 41 3.96 5.51 15.62
CA ILE A 41 5.32 5.80 15.11
C ILE A 41 5.66 4.87 13.94
N ALA A 42 5.29 3.60 14.04
CA ALA A 42 5.49 2.63 12.96
C ALA A 42 4.75 3.06 11.68
N VAL A 43 3.46 3.44 11.81
CA VAL A 43 2.63 3.91 10.69
C VAL A 43 3.18 5.20 10.08
N GLY A 44 3.48 6.21 10.90
CA GLY A 44 3.98 7.50 10.40
C GLY A 44 5.32 7.38 9.68
N THR A 45 6.25 6.60 10.25
CA THR A 45 7.57 6.35 9.65
C THR A 45 7.45 5.55 8.35
N ASP A 46 6.60 4.51 8.34
CA ASP A 46 6.37 3.67 7.17
C ASP A 46 5.68 4.43 6.02
N LEU A 47 4.79 5.37 6.30
CA LEU A 47 4.16 6.23 5.28
C LEU A 47 5.21 7.06 4.52
N LEU A 48 6.17 7.69 5.21
CA LEU A 48 7.25 8.43 4.56
C LEU A 48 8.22 7.48 3.84
N TYR A 49 8.55 6.35 4.46
CA TYR A 49 9.33 5.29 3.83
C TYR A 49 8.68 4.83 2.51
N ALA A 50 7.37 4.56 2.53
CA ALA A 50 6.63 4.13 1.35
C ALA A 50 6.59 5.22 0.26
N ALA A 51 6.46 6.49 0.63
CA ALA A 51 6.50 7.60 -0.31
C ALA A 51 7.84 7.65 -1.06
N ILE A 52 8.95 7.54 -0.33
CA ILE A 52 10.30 7.59 -0.89
C ILE A 52 10.58 6.37 -1.78
N THR A 53 10.33 5.17 -1.27
CA THR A 53 10.62 3.92 -2.00
C THR A 53 9.77 3.75 -3.25
N LYS A 54 8.48 4.12 -3.20
CA LYS A 54 7.59 4.07 -4.37
C LYS A 54 7.95 5.09 -5.44
N THR A 55 8.45 6.26 -5.05
CA THR A 55 8.92 7.27 -6.02
C THR A 55 10.04 6.70 -6.88
N GLY A 56 11.02 6.03 -6.27
CA GLY A 56 12.05 5.30 -7.01
C GLY A 56 11.48 4.22 -7.95
N GLY A 57 10.51 3.45 -7.47
CA GLY A 57 9.84 2.39 -8.25
C GLY A 57 9.09 2.92 -9.47
N VAL A 58 8.33 4.00 -9.32
CA VAL A 58 7.58 4.61 -10.44
C VAL A 58 8.52 5.19 -11.49
N PHE A 59 9.61 5.82 -11.09
CA PHE A 59 10.57 6.40 -12.03
C PHE A 59 11.17 5.32 -12.94
N VAL A 60 11.52 4.17 -12.40
CA VAL A 60 12.03 3.03 -13.18
C VAL A 60 10.96 2.43 -14.10
N HIS A 61 9.73 2.27 -13.61
CA HIS A 61 8.63 1.65 -14.38
C HIS A 61 8.06 2.57 -15.47
N HIS A 62 7.95 3.88 -15.20
CA HIS A 62 7.31 4.81 -16.14
C HIS A 62 8.18 5.10 -17.36
N ASN A 63 9.49 5.23 -17.19
CA ASN A 63 10.43 5.48 -18.30
C ASN A 63 10.46 4.32 -19.30
N SER A 64 10.26 3.09 -18.83
CA SER A 64 10.37 1.90 -19.69
C SER A 64 9.06 1.52 -20.40
N HIS A 65 7.86 1.81 -19.84
CA HIS A 65 6.63 1.15 -20.30
C HIS A 65 5.39 2.04 -20.40
N LYS A 66 5.45 3.34 -20.13
CA LYS A 66 4.27 4.27 -20.08
C LYS A 66 3.08 3.65 -19.32
N SER A 67 3.37 3.02 -18.18
CA SER A 67 2.46 2.15 -17.44
C SER A 67 1.48 2.88 -16.50
N VAL A 68 1.37 4.20 -16.56
CA VAL A 68 0.52 5.00 -15.66
C VAL A 68 -0.65 5.60 -16.44
N ASP A 69 -1.86 5.40 -15.94
CA ASP A 69 -3.05 6.15 -16.36
C ASP A 69 -3.29 7.33 -15.42
N TRP A 70 -2.80 8.50 -15.84
CA TRP A 70 -2.88 9.73 -15.04
C TRP A 70 -4.30 10.19 -14.75
N ARG A 71 -5.29 9.82 -15.57
CA ARG A 71 -6.70 10.17 -15.31
C ARG A 71 -7.20 9.44 -14.08
N VAL A 72 -6.91 8.15 -13.97
CA VAL A 72 -7.28 7.34 -12.81
C VAL A 72 -6.55 7.84 -11.56
N VAL A 73 -5.25 8.15 -11.68
CA VAL A 73 -4.47 8.75 -10.57
C VAL A 73 -5.12 10.02 -10.06
N ILE A 74 -5.48 10.95 -10.95
CA ILE A 74 -6.12 12.22 -10.58
C ILE A 74 -7.46 11.97 -9.86
N TRP A 75 -8.35 11.13 -10.41
CA TRP A 75 -9.65 10.87 -9.79
C TRP A 75 -9.53 10.17 -8.44
N MET A 76 -8.63 9.23 -8.30
CA MET A 76 -8.34 8.60 -6.99
C MET A 76 -7.75 9.61 -6.00
N SER A 77 -6.83 10.46 -6.45
CA SER A 77 -6.19 11.48 -5.60
C SER A 77 -7.17 12.56 -5.13
N LEU A 78 -8.14 12.94 -5.97
CA LEU A 78 -9.22 13.87 -5.58
C LEU A 78 -10.07 13.32 -4.42
N GLY A 79 -10.19 12.01 -4.29
CA GLY A 79 -10.82 11.39 -3.12
C GLY A 79 -9.84 11.21 -1.96
N SER A 80 -8.67 10.63 -2.22
CA SER A 80 -7.78 10.15 -1.18
C SER A 80 -7.01 11.25 -0.46
N LEU A 81 -6.55 12.31 -1.14
CA LEU A 81 -5.77 13.37 -0.50
C LEU A 81 -6.61 14.20 0.49
N PRO A 82 -7.83 14.68 0.13
CA PRO A 82 -8.67 15.35 1.11
C PRO A 82 -9.06 14.44 2.28
N ALA A 83 -9.33 13.14 1.99
CA ALA A 83 -9.65 12.17 3.03
C ALA A 83 -8.46 11.91 3.97
N ALA A 84 -7.23 11.83 3.44
CA ALA A 84 -6.02 11.71 4.26
C ALA A 84 -5.84 12.93 5.17
N VAL A 85 -5.97 14.13 4.62
CA VAL A 85 -5.89 15.37 5.41
C VAL A 85 -6.96 15.41 6.50
N ALA A 86 -8.22 15.10 6.15
CA ALA A 86 -9.32 15.05 7.13
C ALA A 86 -9.03 14.01 8.23
N THR A 87 -8.50 12.84 7.86
CA THR A 87 -8.13 11.79 8.83
C THR A 87 -7.05 12.26 9.80
N ILE A 88 -6.03 12.99 9.34
CA ILE A 88 -5.00 13.58 10.21
C ILE A 88 -5.62 14.59 11.18
N PHE A 89 -6.57 15.42 10.75
CA PHE A 89 -7.28 16.33 11.64
C PHE A 89 -8.11 15.57 12.69
N VAL A 90 -8.76 14.48 12.31
CA VAL A 90 -9.50 13.62 13.25
C VAL A 90 -8.53 13.01 14.28
N ILE A 91 -7.41 12.44 13.85
CA ILE A 91 -6.38 11.88 14.76
C ILE A 91 -5.88 12.96 15.71
N ARG A 92 -5.55 14.15 15.20
CA ARG A 92 -5.12 15.30 16.02
C ARG A 92 -6.16 15.66 17.07
N HIS A 93 -7.45 15.69 16.70
CA HIS A 93 -8.55 16.00 17.62
C HIS A 93 -8.69 14.92 18.70
N LEU A 94 -8.61 13.64 18.32
CA LEU A 94 -8.66 12.51 19.27
C LEU A 94 -7.52 12.56 20.28
N ILE A 95 -6.29 12.88 19.83
CA ILE A 95 -5.15 13.08 20.74
C ILE A 95 -5.44 14.21 21.73
N LYS A 96 -6.00 15.33 21.25
CA LYS A 96 -6.29 16.50 22.09
C LYS A 96 -7.33 16.22 23.19
N ILE A 97 -8.28 15.30 22.94
CA ILE A 97 -9.30 14.88 23.90
C ILE A 97 -8.91 13.60 24.66
N GLU A 98 -7.63 13.26 24.67
CA GLU A 98 -7.05 12.12 25.40
C GLU A 98 -7.69 10.76 25.10
N LYS A 99 -8.23 10.58 23.88
CA LYS A 99 -8.74 9.29 23.42
C LYS A 99 -7.61 8.34 23.05
N ASP A 100 -7.84 7.05 23.22
CA ASP A 100 -6.87 6.00 22.85
C ASP A 100 -6.72 5.88 21.33
N VAL A 101 -5.83 6.70 20.78
CA VAL A 101 -5.47 6.67 19.35
C VAL A 101 -4.68 5.40 19.00
N THR A 102 -3.92 4.86 19.97
CA THR A 102 -3.10 3.66 19.74
C THR A 102 -3.98 2.45 19.45
N GLY A 103 -5.03 2.23 20.23
CA GLY A 103 -6.00 1.17 20.01
C GLY A 103 -6.72 1.30 18.65
N ILE A 104 -7.12 2.52 18.29
CA ILE A 104 -7.76 2.78 16.98
C ILE A 104 -6.81 2.45 15.83
N ILE A 105 -5.56 2.89 15.90
CA ILE A 105 -4.54 2.60 14.87
C ILE A 105 -4.28 1.09 14.79
N THR A 106 -4.10 0.43 15.94
CA THR A 106 -3.83 -1.01 16.00
C THR A 106 -4.96 -1.83 15.42
N PHE A 107 -6.20 -1.55 15.80
CA PHE A 107 -7.37 -2.23 15.27
C PHE A 107 -7.53 -2.00 13.77
N THR A 108 -7.41 -0.74 13.31
CA THR A 108 -7.51 -0.40 11.87
C THR A 108 -6.39 -1.06 11.07
N LEU A 109 -5.17 -1.11 11.62
CA LEU A 109 -4.06 -1.83 11.01
C LEU A 109 -4.38 -3.33 10.85
N GLY A 110 -4.93 -3.97 11.87
CA GLY A 110 -5.35 -5.37 11.81
C GLY A 110 -6.40 -5.62 10.73
N VAL A 111 -7.45 -4.80 10.68
CA VAL A 111 -8.49 -4.88 9.65
C VAL A 111 -7.91 -4.65 8.26
N ALA A 112 -7.05 -3.64 8.08
CA ALA A 112 -6.41 -3.34 6.80
C ALA A 112 -5.51 -4.49 6.31
N LEU A 113 -4.80 -5.16 7.22
CA LEU A 113 -3.98 -6.33 6.90
C LEU A 113 -4.83 -7.52 6.45
N ILE A 114 -5.94 -7.79 7.13
CA ILE A 114 -6.89 -8.85 6.74
C ILE A 114 -7.47 -8.55 5.36
N MET A 115 -7.94 -7.32 5.14
CA MET A 115 -8.46 -6.90 3.83
C MET A 115 -7.40 -7.03 2.74
N THR A 116 -6.15 -6.68 3.04
CA THR A 116 -5.02 -6.79 2.10
C THR A 116 -4.69 -8.25 1.80
N ALA A 117 -4.72 -9.14 2.79
CA ALA A 117 -4.54 -10.58 2.59
C ALA A 117 -5.59 -11.14 1.62
N ILE A 118 -6.86 -10.82 1.86
CA ILE A 118 -7.98 -11.20 0.99
C ILE A 118 -7.79 -10.62 -0.42
N ALA A 119 -7.41 -9.34 -0.52
CA ALA A 119 -7.18 -8.67 -1.80
C ALA A 119 -6.07 -9.33 -2.62
N VAL A 120 -4.97 -9.72 -1.99
CA VAL A 120 -3.85 -10.43 -2.65
C VAL A 120 -4.31 -11.77 -3.23
N LEU A 121 -5.14 -12.53 -2.50
CA LEU A 121 -5.70 -13.79 -2.97
C LEU A 121 -6.69 -13.59 -4.13
N ILE A 122 -7.64 -12.66 -3.98
CA ILE A 122 -8.63 -12.35 -5.01
C ILE A 122 -7.94 -11.84 -6.28
N ARG A 123 -6.96 -10.96 -6.16
CA ARG A 123 -6.19 -10.46 -7.30
C ARG A 123 -5.60 -11.59 -8.14
N SER A 124 -5.06 -12.62 -7.49
CA SER A 124 -4.49 -13.78 -8.19
C SER A 124 -5.54 -14.51 -9.03
N TYR A 125 -6.77 -14.61 -8.53
CA TYR A 125 -7.88 -15.25 -9.23
C TYR A 125 -8.42 -14.38 -10.37
N VAL A 126 -8.68 -13.10 -10.09
CA VAL A 126 -9.25 -12.14 -11.05
C VAL A 126 -8.33 -11.93 -12.25
N THR A 127 -7.03 -11.77 -12.01
CA THR A 127 -6.06 -11.58 -13.11
C THR A 127 -6.06 -12.80 -14.06
N ARG A 128 -6.16 -14.02 -13.53
CA ARG A 128 -6.24 -15.23 -14.38
C ARG A 128 -7.53 -15.28 -15.21
N LYS A 129 -8.64 -14.84 -14.62
CA LYS A 129 -9.94 -14.80 -15.32
C LYS A 129 -9.94 -13.74 -16.40
N GLN A 130 -9.42 -12.55 -16.13
CA GLN A 130 -9.32 -11.46 -17.11
C GLN A 130 -8.47 -11.83 -18.33
N ILE A 131 -7.34 -12.52 -18.15
CA ILE A 131 -6.52 -12.98 -19.28
C ILE A 131 -7.32 -13.91 -20.18
N ARG A 132 -8.13 -14.83 -19.63
CA ARG A 132 -8.99 -15.72 -20.40
C ARG A 132 -10.17 -15.01 -21.08
N GLU A 133 -10.73 -13.97 -20.47
CA GLU A 133 -11.85 -13.22 -21.01
C GLU A 133 -11.42 -12.22 -22.10
N ILE A 134 -10.21 -11.64 -22.01
CA ILE A 134 -9.63 -10.78 -23.07
C ILE A 134 -9.35 -11.62 -24.32
N GLU A 135 -8.99 -12.90 -24.20
CA GLU A 135 -8.88 -13.82 -25.33
C GLU A 135 -10.21 -14.17 -25.97
N ASN A 136 -11.32 -14.05 -25.23
CA ASN A 136 -12.64 -14.53 -25.68
C ASN A 136 -13.71 -13.44 -25.88
N SER A 137 -13.48 -12.15 -25.58
CA SER A 137 -14.54 -11.16 -25.63
C SER A 137 -14.29 -9.97 -26.54
N ILE A 138 -15.08 -9.99 -27.58
CA ILE A 138 -15.67 -8.82 -28.24
C ILE A 138 -16.88 -8.39 -27.39
N ILE A 139 -16.87 -7.10 -26.95
CA ILE A 139 -18.02 -6.29 -26.52
C ILE A 139 -18.57 -6.48 -25.09
N SER A 140 -18.40 -5.46 -24.27
CA SER A 140 -19.50 -4.78 -23.60
C SER A 140 -19.05 -3.40 -23.13
N THR A 141 -19.49 -2.41 -23.81
CA THR A 141 -19.18 -1.00 -23.61
C THR A 141 -20.39 -0.26 -23.08
N GLY A 142 -20.21 0.73 -22.27
CA GLY A 142 -21.12 1.87 -22.19
C GLY A 142 -21.79 2.12 -20.84
N ARG A 143 -22.15 1.14 -20.03
CA ARG A 143 -22.91 1.39 -18.79
C ARG A 143 -22.01 1.73 -17.59
N PHE A 144 -20.76 1.29 -17.60
CA PHE A 144 -19.80 1.57 -16.52
C PHE A 144 -19.24 2.99 -16.56
N ASN A 145 -19.11 3.64 -17.71
CA ASN A 145 -18.45 4.94 -17.84
C ASN A 145 -19.04 6.07 -16.98
N LYS A 146 -20.36 6.08 -16.72
CA LYS A 146 -20.99 7.11 -15.88
C LYS A 146 -20.76 6.91 -14.39
N ILE A 147 -20.50 5.68 -13.95
CA ILE A 147 -20.32 5.31 -12.54
C ILE A 147 -18.84 5.20 -12.20
N GLN A 148 -17.95 5.02 -13.18
CA GLN A 148 -16.52 4.82 -12.95
C GLN A 148 -15.84 5.98 -12.20
N ILE A 149 -16.10 7.22 -12.64
CA ILE A 149 -15.47 8.39 -12.00
C ILE A 149 -15.88 8.53 -10.54
N PRO A 150 -17.18 8.59 -10.18
CA PRO A 150 -17.58 8.70 -8.78
C PRO A 150 -17.15 7.48 -7.95
N ALA A 151 -17.17 6.28 -8.51
CA ALA A 151 -16.68 5.09 -7.83
C ALA A 151 -15.16 5.14 -7.59
N THR A 152 -14.38 5.70 -8.52
CA THR A 152 -12.94 5.90 -8.36
C THR A 152 -12.63 6.90 -7.27
N ILE A 153 -13.36 8.03 -7.23
CA ILE A 153 -13.22 9.04 -6.17
C ILE A 153 -13.59 8.43 -4.80
N PHE A 154 -14.71 7.70 -4.73
CA PHE A 154 -15.16 7.05 -3.50
C PHE A 154 -14.14 6.01 -3.00
N THR A 155 -13.59 5.20 -3.90
CA THR A 155 -12.49 4.28 -3.59
C THR A 155 -11.27 5.05 -3.08
N GLY A 156 -10.95 6.19 -3.70
CA GLY A 156 -9.91 7.09 -3.22
C GLY A 156 -10.16 7.54 -1.78
N ILE A 157 -11.38 7.94 -1.42
CA ILE A 157 -11.74 8.35 -0.06
C ILE A 157 -11.48 7.21 0.93
N ILE A 158 -11.95 6.00 0.64
CA ILE A 158 -11.74 4.83 1.49
C ILE A 158 -10.24 4.55 1.68
N LEU A 159 -9.48 4.53 0.58
CA LEU A 159 -8.04 4.32 0.64
C LEU A 159 -7.33 5.44 1.38
N GLY A 160 -7.77 6.70 1.22
CA GLY A 160 -7.24 7.84 1.93
C GLY A 160 -7.34 7.69 3.44
N VAL A 161 -8.51 7.32 3.95
CA VAL A 161 -8.73 7.06 5.38
C VAL A 161 -7.90 5.86 5.85
N LEU A 162 -8.04 4.72 5.16
CA LEU A 162 -7.43 3.46 5.58
C LEU A 162 -5.90 3.55 5.60
N VAL A 163 -5.31 4.05 4.52
CA VAL A 163 -3.84 4.18 4.39
C VAL A 163 -3.28 5.17 5.40
N THR A 164 -3.98 6.28 5.64
CA THR A 164 -3.53 7.26 6.63
C THR A 164 -3.48 6.70 8.04
N ILE A 165 -4.45 5.87 8.44
CA ILE A 165 -4.48 5.29 9.78
C ILE A 165 -3.52 4.10 9.92
N SER A 166 -3.33 3.30 8.86
CA SER A 166 -2.66 2.00 8.95
C SER A 166 -1.37 1.87 8.16
N SER A 167 -1.07 2.79 7.26
CA SER A 167 -0.02 2.68 6.22
C SER A 167 -0.23 1.50 5.25
N VAL A 168 -1.31 0.72 5.41
CA VAL A 168 -1.63 -0.49 4.64
C VAL A 168 -2.73 -0.20 3.64
N GLY A 169 -2.65 -0.83 2.46
CA GLY A 169 -3.72 -0.75 1.44
C GLY A 169 -3.30 -0.07 0.14
N ALA A 170 -2.42 0.93 0.18
CA ALA A 170 -1.83 1.49 -1.03
C ALA A 170 -0.87 0.46 -1.66
N GLY A 171 -1.31 -0.25 -2.65
CA GLY A 171 -0.59 -1.32 -3.33
C GLY A 171 -1.49 -2.52 -3.60
N ALA A 172 -2.01 -3.19 -2.61
CA ALA A 172 -2.86 -4.36 -2.81
C ALA A 172 -4.34 -4.00 -2.99
N LEU A 173 -4.90 -3.19 -2.08
CA LEU A 173 -6.31 -2.78 -2.16
C LEU A 173 -6.53 -1.82 -3.34
N GLY A 174 -5.63 -0.85 -3.53
CA GLY A 174 -5.70 0.07 -4.67
C GLY A 174 -5.62 -0.66 -6.00
N THR A 175 -4.65 -1.56 -6.15
CA THR A 175 -4.54 -2.40 -7.36
C THR A 175 -5.82 -3.21 -7.59
N LEU A 176 -6.36 -3.86 -6.55
CA LEU A 176 -7.58 -4.65 -6.67
C LEU A 176 -8.78 -3.78 -7.07
N ALA A 177 -8.92 -2.62 -6.46
CA ALA A 177 -9.99 -1.67 -6.78
C ALA A 177 -9.91 -1.20 -8.24
N ILE A 178 -8.71 -0.85 -8.73
CA ILE A 178 -8.51 -0.47 -10.13
C ILE A 178 -8.85 -1.64 -11.08
N LEU A 179 -8.47 -2.87 -10.74
CA LEU A 179 -8.82 -4.07 -11.53
C LEU A 179 -10.35 -4.23 -11.68
N PHE A 180 -11.11 -3.99 -10.63
CA PHE A 180 -12.57 -4.07 -10.68
C PHE A 180 -13.22 -2.88 -11.41
N LEU A 181 -12.71 -1.67 -11.19
CA LEU A 181 -13.27 -0.47 -11.82
C LEU A 181 -12.89 -0.35 -13.30
N TYR A 182 -11.71 -0.86 -13.66
CA TYR A 182 -11.15 -0.76 -15.00
C TYR A 182 -10.73 -2.14 -15.56
N PRO A 183 -11.66 -3.07 -15.77
CA PRO A 183 -11.36 -4.46 -16.15
C PRO A 183 -10.63 -4.60 -17.49
N LYS A 184 -10.69 -3.59 -18.36
CA LYS A 184 -9.96 -3.57 -19.65
C LYS A 184 -8.54 -3.04 -19.54
N MET A 185 -8.13 -2.56 -18.38
CA MET A 185 -6.76 -2.05 -18.15
C MET A 185 -5.81 -3.23 -18.00
N SER A 186 -4.67 -3.19 -18.71
CA SER A 186 -3.64 -4.22 -18.55
C SER A 186 -3.08 -4.23 -17.14
N THR A 187 -2.68 -5.39 -16.64
CA THR A 187 -2.14 -5.55 -15.27
C THR A 187 -0.96 -4.62 -15.00
N LEU A 188 -0.11 -4.41 -16.01
CA LEU A 188 1.03 -3.49 -15.92
C LEU A 188 0.58 -2.04 -15.69
N LYS A 189 -0.46 -1.59 -16.42
CA LYS A 189 -1.05 -0.26 -16.22
C LYS A 189 -1.73 -0.12 -14.87
N VAL A 190 -2.44 -1.15 -14.41
CA VAL A 190 -3.08 -1.16 -13.10
C VAL A 190 -2.06 -0.96 -11.99
N VAL A 191 -0.95 -1.72 -12.01
CA VAL A 191 0.11 -1.62 -11.00
C VAL A 191 0.82 -0.27 -11.07
N GLY A 192 1.17 0.20 -12.25
CA GLY A 192 1.81 1.51 -12.42
C GLY A 192 0.93 2.67 -11.97
N THR A 193 -0.38 2.59 -12.24
CA THR A 193 -1.37 3.60 -11.83
C THR A 193 -1.54 3.63 -10.32
N ASP A 194 -1.65 2.45 -9.68
CA ASP A 194 -1.75 2.36 -8.22
C ASP A 194 -0.49 2.87 -7.51
N LEU A 195 0.69 2.50 -8.00
CA LEU A 195 1.95 3.03 -7.47
C LEU A 195 2.04 4.55 -7.58
N ALA A 196 1.67 5.11 -8.74
CA ALA A 196 1.68 6.55 -8.96
C ALA A 196 0.69 7.30 -8.06
N HIS A 197 -0.51 6.72 -7.81
CA HIS A 197 -1.47 7.25 -6.84
C HIS A 197 -0.98 7.14 -5.39
N ALA A 198 -0.33 6.04 -5.06
CA ALA A 198 0.14 5.79 -3.69
C ALA A 198 1.19 6.80 -3.21
N ILE A 199 2.03 7.34 -4.12
CA ILE A 199 3.09 8.30 -3.77
C ILE A 199 2.52 9.56 -3.11
N PRO A 200 1.66 10.36 -3.76
CA PRO A 200 1.11 11.57 -3.14
C PRO A 200 0.27 11.25 -1.90
N LEU A 201 -0.46 10.12 -1.88
CA LEU A 201 -1.24 9.72 -0.73
C LEU A 201 -0.35 9.45 0.48
N THR A 202 0.67 8.60 0.35
CA THR A 202 1.57 8.26 1.47
C THR A 202 2.44 9.44 1.88
N ALA A 203 2.82 10.33 0.95
CA ALA A 203 3.53 11.56 1.26
C ALA A 203 2.69 12.51 2.12
N VAL A 204 1.44 12.79 1.73
CA VAL A 204 0.52 13.67 2.48
C VAL A 204 0.20 13.06 3.85
N ALA A 205 -0.12 11.78 3.91
CA ALA A 205 -0.41 11.08 5.16
C ALA A 205 0.82 11.06 6.09
N GLY A 206 2.00 10.72 5.56
CA GLY A 206 3.26 10.70 6.31
C GLY A 206 3.68 12.07 6.82
N PHE A 207 3.53 13.12 6.00
CA PHE A 207 3.74 14.50 6.46
C PHE A 207 2.74 14.88 7.57
N GLY A 208 1.47 14.47 7.45
CA GLY A 208 0.48 14.64 8.50
C GLY A 208 0.92 13.97 9.81
N HIS A 209 1.34 12.72 9.76
CA HIS A 209 1.87 12.00 10.94
C HIS A 209 3.13 12.63 11.51
N TRP A 210 4.00 13.18 10.67
CA TRP A 210 5.16 13.96 11.15
C TRP A 210 4.72 15.16 11.99
N THR A 211 3.70 15.92 11.57
CA THR A 211 3.19 17.06 12.36
C THR A 211 2.57 16.64 13.71
N LEU A 212 2.25 15.36 13.87
CA LEU A 212 1.75 14.76 15.10
C LEU A 212 2.87 14.16 15.98
N GLY A 213 4.13 14.22 15.54
CA GLY A 213 5.25 13.60 16.24
C GLY A 213 5.34 12.08 16.08
N HIS A 214 4.67 11.50 15.10
CA HIS A 214 4.61 10.06 14.85
C HIS A 214 5.66 9.57 13.84
N VAL A 215 6.75 10.28 13.63
CA VAL A 215 7.82 9.88 12.70
C VAL A 215 9.15 9.85 13.41
N ASP A 216 9.84 8.71 13.30
CA ASP A 216 11.23 8.55 13.72
C ASP A 216 12.16 8.61 12.49
N PHE A 217 12.88 9.72 12.34
CA PHE A 217 13.77 9.93 11.19
C PHE A 217 15.02 9.07 11.22
N THR A 218 15.50 8.68 12.41
CA THR A 218 16.63 7.76 12.54
C THR A 218 16.23 6.37 12.05
N LEU A 219 15.06 5.90 12.47
CA LEU A 219 14.46 4.67 11.96
C LEU A 219 14.23 4.74 10.45
N LEU A 220 13.64 5.83 9.95
CA LEU A 220 13.40 6.04 8.52
C LEU A 220 14.70 5.92 7.71
N GLY A 221 15.76 6.61 8.14
CA GLY A 221 17.06 6.60 7.47
C GLY A 221 17.68 5.20 7.44
N THR A 222 17.68 4.50 8.57
CA THR A 222 18.24 3.14 8.65
C THR A 222 17.47 2.13 7.82
N LEU A 223 16.14 2.23 7.80
CA LEU A 223 15.29 1.39 6.93
C LEU A 223 15.55 1.65 5.45
N LEU A 224 15.71 2.91 5.03
CA LEU A 224 16.01 3.27 3.65
C LEU A 224 17.36 2.73 3.18
N ILE A 225 18.40 2.83 4.03
CA ILE A 225 19.73 2.28 3.73
C ILE A 225 19.67 0.78 3.44
N GLY A 226 18.88 0.03 4.21
CA GLY A 226 18.70 -1.40 3.98
C GLY A 226 17.82 -1.70 2.78
N SER A 227 16.68 -1.00 2.66
CA SER A 227 15.65 -1.37 1.70
C SER A 227 15.96 -1.02 0.25
N LEU A 228 16.68 0.07 -0.03
CA LEU A 228 17.01 0.42 -1.41
C LEU A 228 17.81 -0.68 -2.11
N PRO A 229 18.92 -1.21 -1.56
CA PRO A 229 19.59 -2.37 -2.13
C PRO A 229 18.72 -3.63 -2.11
N GLY A 230 17.88 -3.81 -1.08
CA GLY A 230 16.92 -4.93 -1.00
C GLY A 230 15.91 -4.91 -2.15
N ILE A 231 15.29 -3.77 -2.43
CA ILE A 231 14.34 -3.60 -3.55
C ILE A 231 15.04 -3.89 -4.88
N TRP A 232 16.25 -3.37 -5.07
CA TRP A 232 17.00 -3.58 -6.30
C TRP A 232 17.29 -5.07 -6.53
N ILE A 233 17.80 -5.78 -5.54
CA ILE A 233 18.06 -7.23 -5.62
C ILE A 233 16.75 -8.00 -5.78
N GLY A 234 15.72 -7.68 -5.00
CA GLY A 234 14.41 -8.33 -5.05
C GLY A 234 13.75 -8.21 -6.42
N SER A 235 13.82 -7.05 -7.06
CA SER A 235 13.26 -6.85 -8.40
C SER A 235 13.94 -7.71 -9.47
N HIS A 236 15.24 -7.96 -9.34
CA HIS A 236 15.96 -8.88 -10.23
C HIS A 236 15.62 -10.36 -9.94
N LEU A 237 15.36 -10.71 -8.67
CA LEU A 237 14.94 -12.05 -8.30
C LEU A 237 13.48 -12.35 -8.65
N SER A 238 12.64 -11.34 -8.81
CA SER A 238 11.20 -11.49 -9.07
C SER A 238 10.91 -12.35 -10.31
N VAL A 239 11.78 -12.31 -11.30
CA VAL A 239 11.67 -13.12 -12.53
C VAL A 239 11.81 -14.62 -12.26
N LYS A 240 12.46 -15.01 -11.16
CA LYS A 240 12.78 -16.42 -10.84
C LYS A 240 11.79 -17.07 -9.87
N ILE A 241 11.02 -16.29 -9.14
CA ILE A 241 10.13 -16.80 -8.09
C ILE A 241 8.70 -16.87 -8.61
N PRO A 242 8.07 -18.07 -8.61
CA PRO A 242 6.70 -18.19 -9.10
C PRO A 242 5.72 -17.47 -8.16
N GLU A 243 4.96 -16.53 -8.70
CA GLU A 243 3.93 -15.78 -7.97
C GLU A 243 2.89 -16.68 -7.27
N LYS A 244 2.72 -17.90 -7.76
CA LYS A 244 1.80 -18.91 -7.19
C LYS A 244 2.17 -19.34 -5.76
N VAL A 245 3.44 -19.25 -5.37
CA VAL A 245 3.92 -19.61 -4.04
C VAL A 245 4.00 -18.36 -3.16
N LEU A 246 4.50 -17.27 -3.72
CA LEU A 246 4.79 -16.06 -2.98
C LEU A 246 3.51 -15.36 -2.49
N ARG A 247 2.49 -15.25 -3.35
CA ARG A 247 1.23 -14.55 -2.99
C ARG A 247 0.46 -15.24 -1.85
N PRO A 248 0.23 -16.57 -1.85
CA PRO A 248 -0.42 -17.25 -0.72
C PRO A 248 0.38 -17.13 0.57
N LEU A 249 1.71 -17.23 0.51
CA LEU A 249 2.57 -17.09 1.68
C LEU A 249 2.44 -15.72 2.31
N LEU A 250 2.49 -14.65 1.50
CA LEU A 250 2.29 -13.28 1.95
C LEU A 250 0.89 -13.08 2.53
N ALA A 251 -0.14 -13.57 1.85
CA ALA A 251 -1.51 -13.46 2.32
C ALA A 251 -1.71 -14.17 3.66
N ALA A 252 -1.13 -15.37 3.84
CA ALA A 252 -1.18 -16.09 5.11
C ALA A 252 -0.48 -15.30 6.24
N LEU A 253 0.71 -14.74 5.96
CA LEU A 253 1.44 -13.91 6.91
C LEU A 253 0.63 -12.69 7.32
N LEU A 254 0.09 -11.93 6.35
CA LEU A 254 -0.72 -10.75 6.59
C LEU A 254 -2.00 -11.08 7.37
N LEU A 255 -2.64 -12.22 7.07
CA LEU A 255 -3.83 -12.68 7.76
C LEU A 255 -3.53 -13.01 9.23
N ILE A 256 -2.47 -13.78 9.49
CA ILE A 256 -2.07 -14.15 10.86
C ILE A 256 -1.76 -12.89 11.69
N ILE A 257 -0.98 -11.97 11.12
CA ILE A 257 -0.61 -10.73 11.79
C ILE A 257 -1.85 -9.86 12.00
N GLY A 258 -2.71 -9.73 10.97
CA GLY A 258 -3.93 -8.94 11.04
C GLY A 258 -4.90 -9.45 12.10
N LEU A 259 -5.09 -10.77 12.19
CA LEU A 259 -5.91 -11.39 13.24
C LEU A 259 -5.34 -11.11 14.63
N LYS A 260 -4.03 -11.17 14.80
CA LYS A 260 -3.39 -10.86 16.08
C LYS A 260 -3.66 -9.41 16.50
N PHE A 261 -3.63 -8.44 15.58
CA PHE A 261 -3.92 -7.04 15.88
C PHE A 261 -5.40 -6.75 16.19
N VAL A 262 -6.31 -7.54 15.64
CA VAL A 262 -7.75 -7.38 15.90
C VAL A 262 -8.17 -8.02 17.22
N LEU A 263 -7.46 -9.08 17.65
CA LEU A 263 -7.80 -9.87 18.85
C LEU A 263 -7.11 -9.37 20.13
N VAL A 264 -6.12 -8.50 20.01
CA VAL A 264 -5.43 -7.85 21.14
C VAL A 264 -5.96 -6.44 21.34
#